data_99cc0281fd523cc3f0a67df471e0e975
#
_entry.id   99cc0281fd523cc3f0a67df471e0e975
#
_cell.length_a   1.000
_cell.length_b   1.000
_cell.length_c   1.000
_cell.angle_alpha   90.00
_cell.angle_beta   90.00
_cell.angle_gamma   90.00
#
_symmetry.space_group_name_H-M   'P 1'
#
loop_
_entity.id
_entity.type
_entity.pdbx_description
1 polymer ?
#
loop_
_entity_poly.entity_id
_entity_poly.type
_entity_poly.pdbx_seq_one_letter_code
_entity_poly.pdbx_strand_id
1 'polypeptide(L)'
;MNLRITPQQLHGAITPPASKSQAHRLIMGAALADGSSVLRSVSGSNDITATLGCIEALGAKSKQLDDTTLQITGKAGNSAPAGQVLDCGESGSTLRFLIPIALALTGDVTFRGHGRLMQRPQTPYFEIFQEKGIEYHLEGDLLTVRGALTPGQYSLRGDVSSQFITGLLYALPLLHGDSDIVLTTQLESESYVNLTLDALRQFGITIVSTTQGWHIPGNQAYTGHDLAVEADYSQSGFFYAAQGIGNPV
;
A
#
# COMPACT_ATOMS: atom_id res chain seq x y z
N MET A 1 18.54 -11.11 -24.15
CA MET A 1 18.17 -10.16 -25.21
C MET A 1 19.21 -9.06 -25.23
N ASN A 2 19.85 -8.78 -26.36
CA ASN A 2 20.82 -7.69 -26.50
C ASN A 2 20.12 -6.51 -27.16
N LEU A 3 20.16 -5.33 -26.51
CA LEU A 3 19.62 -4.09 -27.06
C LEU A 3 20.78 -3.22 -27.55
N ARG A 4 20.63 -2.66 -28.75
CA ARG A 4 21.53 -1.63 -29.30
C ARG A 4 20.79 -0.29 -29.20
N ILE A 5 21.36 0.64 -28.45
CA ILE A 5 20.83 2.02 -28.37
C ILE A 5 21.66 2.90 -29.31
N THR A 6 21.01 3.58 -30.24
CA THR A 6 21.63 4.58 -31.09
C THR A 6 21.33 5.95 -30.46
N PRO A 7 22.37 6.72 -30.10
CA PRO A 7 22.17 8.08 -29.60
C PRO A 7 21.46 8.96 -30.63
N GLN A 8 20.42 9.66 -30.16
CA GLN A 8 19.74 10.68 -30.98
C GLN A 8 19.14 11.76 -30.10
N GLN A 9 18.90 12.92 -30.62
CA GLN A 9 18.21 13.98 -29.89
C GLN A 9 16.73 13.63 -29.75
N LEU A 10 16.22 13.77 -28.54
CA LEU A 10 14.79 13.58 -28.21
C LEU A 10 14.09 14.93 -28.34
N HIS A 11 12.85 14.92 -28.81
CA HIS A 11 11.98 16.11 -28.89
C HIS A 11 10.52 15.67 -28.86
N GLY A 12 9.66 16.54 -28.38
CA GLY A 12 8.20 16.30 -28.33
C GLY A 12 7.60 16.54 -26.95
N ALA A 13 6.35 16.10 -26.78
CA ALA A 13 5.63 16.12 -25.53
C ALA A 13 5.25 14.71 -25.12
N ILE A 14 5.31 14.43 -23.81
CA ILE A 14 4.94 13.15 -23.26
C ILE A 14 4.05 13.34 -22.04
N THR A 15 3.05 12.49 -21.91
CA THR A 15 2.27 12.36 -20.67
C THR A 15 2.85 11.20 -19.88
N PRO A 16 3.39 11.42 -18.67
CA PRO A 16 3.89 10.34 -17.83
C PRO A 16 2.76 9.36 -17.48
N PRO A 17 3.09 8.07 -17.27
CA PRO A 17 2.10 7.11 -16.79
C PRO A 17 1.61 7.48 -15.39
N ALA A 18 0.46 6.97 -15.02
CA ALA A 18 -0.08 7.18 -13.68
C ALA A 18 0.79 6.50 -12.60
N SER A 19 0.85 7.11 -11.43
CA SER A 19 1.66 6.63 -10.30
C SER A 19 1.12 5.32 -9.75
N LYS A 20 1.88 4.24 -9.94
CA LYS A 20 1.58 2.94 -9.32
C LYS A 20 1.55 3.05 -7.80
N SER A 21 2.44 3.82 -7.21
CA SER A 21 2.54 4.00 -5.77
C SER A 21 1.31 4.69 -5.17
N GLN A 22 0.75 5.67 -5.87
CA GLN A 22 -0.50 6.30 -5.46
C GLN A 22 -1.69 5.38 -5.72
N ALA A 23 -1.75 4.70 -6.87
CA ALA A 23 -2.83 3.78 -7.20
C ALA A 23 -3.03 2.70 -6.11
N HIS A 24 -1.95 2.05 -5.65
CA HIS A 24 -2.03 1.11 -4.53
C HIS A 24 -2.71 1.73 -3.29
N ARG A 25 -2.35 2.96 -2.95
CA ARG A 25 -2.88 3.65 -1.77
C ARG A 25 -4.36 3.98 -1.91
N LEU A 26 -4.76 4.50 -3.06
CA LEU A 26 -6.16 4.81 -3.31
C LEU A 26 -7.02 3.54 -3.38
N ILE A 27 -6.51 2.45 -3.95
CA ILE A 27 -7.18 1.14 -3.97
C ILE A 27 -7.38 0.61 -2.54
N MET A 28 -6.36 0.70 -1.68
CA MET A 28 -6.48 0.28 -0.27
C MET A 28 -7.52 1.12 0.48
N GLY A 29 -7.48 2.45 0.35
CA GLY A 29 -8.47 3.33 0.98
C GLY A 29 -9.89 3.03 0.50
N ALA A 30 -10.09 2.87 -0.81
CA ALA A 30 -11.38 2.53 -1.40
C ALA A 30 -11.90 1.14 -0.95
N ALA A 31 -11.00 0.17 -0.79
CA ALA A 31 -11.37 -1.18 -0.31
C ALA A 31 -11.81 -1.20 1.16
N LEU A 32 -11.23 -0.31 1.98
CA LEU A 32 -11.57 -0.17 3.39
C LEU A 32 -12.80 0.72 3.63
N ALA A 33 -13.19 1.53 2.64
CA ALA A 33 -14.26 2.49 2.77
C ALA A 33 -15.65 1.84 2.82
N ASP A 34 -16.57 2.50 3.50
CA ASP A 34 -18.00 2.22 3.34
C ASP A 34 -18.51 2.85 2.03
N GLY A 35 -19.21 2.06 1.21
CA GLY A 35 -19.73 2.51 -0.08
C GLY A 35 -18.77 2.26 -1.26
N SER A 36 -18.93 3.05 -2.30
CA SER A 36 -18.18 2.91 -3.57
C SER A 36 -17.31 4.13 -3.86
N SER A 37 -16.17 3.87 -4.48
CA SER A 37 -15.25 4.89 -5.00
C SER A 37 -14.98 4.63 -6.48
N VAL A 38 -14.84 5.69 -7.28
CA VAL A 38 -14.37 5.61 -8.67
C VAL A 38 -12.96 6.19 -8.75
N LEU A 39 -12.01 5.33 -9.10
CA LEU A 39 -10.60 5.70 -9.26
C LEU A 39 -10.28 5.81 -10.74
N ARG A 40 -9.90 7.02 -11.19
CA ARG A 40 -9.53 7.32 -12.58
C ARG A 40 -8.03 7.31 -12.76
N SER A 41 -7.59 7.15 -13.99
CA SER A 41 -6.17 7.13 -14.38
C SER A 41 -5.37 6.02 -13.67
N VAL A 42 -5.96 4.86 -13.44
CA VAL A 42 -5.26 3.71 -12.89
C VAL A 42 -4.57 2.95 -14.04
N SER A 43 -3.24 2.94 -14.05
CA SER A 43 -2.48 2.14 -15.02
C SER A 43 -2.46 0.68 -14.60
N GLY A 44 -2.78 -0.23 -15.52
CA GLY A 44 -2.70 -1.66 -15.31
C GLY A 44 -1.25 -2.12 -15.07
N SER A 45 -1.06 -2.99 -14.09
CA SER A 45 0.19 -3.71 -13.85
C SER A 45 -0.08 -4.99 -13.06
N ASN A 46 0.86 -5.93 -13.11
CA ASN A 46 0.74 -7.17 -12.32
C ASN A 46 0.58 -6.89 -10.82
N ASP A 47 1.26 -5.86 -10.31
CA ASP A 47 1.15 -5.45 -8.91
C ASP A 47 -0.26 -4.94 -8.58
N ILE A 48 -0.86 -4.13 -9.43
CA ILE A 48 -2.25 -3.65 -9.25
C ILE A 48 -3.24 -4.81 -9.35
N THR A 49 -3.06 -5.72 -10.30
CA THR A 49 -3.90 -6.92 -10.43
C THR A 49 -3.84 -7.77 -9.17
N ALA A 50 -2.65 -8.02 -8.62
CA ALA A 50 -2.49 -8.75 -7.36
C ALA A 50 -3.18 -8.02 -6.19
N THR A 51 -3.06 -6.68 -6.12
CA THR A 51 -3.75 -5.89 -5.10
C THR A 51 -5.26 -6.03 -5.20
N LEU A 52 -5.82 -5.94 -6.41
CA LEU A 52 -7.27 -6.09 -6.62
C LEU A 52 -7.75 -7.49 -6.20
N GLY A 53 -7.05 -8.55 -6.58
CA GLY A 53 -7.38 -9.91 -6.14
C GLY A 53 -7.35 -10.08 -4.61
N CYS A 54 -6.37 -9.47 -3.95
CA CYS A 54 -6.27 -9.53 -2.49
C CYS A 54 -7.41 -8.76 -1.77
N ILE A 55 -7.76 -7.55 -2.24
CA ILE A 55 -8.88 -6.81 -1.62
C ILE A 55 -10.22 -7.49 -1.86
N GLU A 56 -10.39 -8.17 -2.99
CA GLU A 56 -11.59 -8.97 -3.28
C GLU A 56 -11.69 -10.18 -2.37
N ALA A 57 -10.58 -10.88 -2.11
CA ALA A 57 -10.53 -11.95 -1.13
C ALA A 57 -10.86 -11.47 0.29
N LEU A 58 -10.59 -10.20 0.62
CA LEU A 58 -10.98 -9.55 1.86
C LEU A 58 -12.41 -8.99 1.87
N GLY A 59 -13.18 -9.17 0.80
CA GLY A 59 -14.60 -8.86 0.73
C GLY A 59 -14.97 -7.55 0.02
N ALA A 60 -14.02 -6.77 -0.46
CA ALA A 60 -14.29 -5.65 -1.36
C ALA A 60 -14.68 -6.18 -2.75
N LYS A 61 -15.22 -5.32 -3.61
CA LYS A 61 -15.51 -5.66 -5.02
C LYS A 61 -14.85 -4.64 -5.93
N SER A 62 -14.18 -5.11 -6.97
CA SER A 62 -13.67 -4.24 -8.02
C SER A 62 -14.40 -4.46 -9.34
N LYS A 63 -14.56 -3.40 -10.12
CA LYS A 63 -15.13 -3.43 -11.44
C LYS A 63 -14.36 -2.46 -12.34
N GLN A 64 -13.84 -2.97 -13.44
CA GLN A 64 -13.27 -2.13 -14.50
C GLN A 64 -14.41 -1.44 -15.24
N LEU A 65 -14.39 -0.11 -15.32
CA LEU A 65 -15.36 0.70 -16.07
C LEU A 65 -14.88 1.02 -17.48
N ASP A 66 -13.58 1.29 -17.62
CA ASP A 66 -12.86 1.47 -18.88
C ASP A 66 -11.37 1.12 -18.67
N ASP A 67 -10.51 1.33 -19.67
CA ASP A 67 -9.10 0.92 -19.66
C ASP A 67 -8.29 1.48 -18.47
N THR A 68 -8.74 2.59 -17.87
CA THR A 68 -8.02 3.30 -16.80
C THR A 68 -8.88 3.64 -15.59
N THR A 69 -10.16 3.27 -15.59
CA THR A 69 -11.11 3.63 -14.53
C THR A 69 -11.60 2.38 -13.80
N LEU A 70 -11.41 2.35 -12.49
CA LEU A 70 -11.87 1.30 -11.59
C LEU A 70 -12.97 1.84 -10.67
N GLN A 71 -14.05 1.06 -10.50
CA GLN A 71 -14.97 1.23 -9.39
C GLN A 71 -14.64 0.19 -8.32
N ILE A 72 -14.47 0.64 -7.08
CA ILE A 72 -14.24 -0.23 -5.93
C ILE A 72 -15.38 0.00 -4.95
N THR A 73 -16.10 -1.06 -4.61
CA THR A 73 -17.06 -1.06 -3.51
C THR A 73 -16.38 -1.70 -2.32
N GLY A 74 -16.08 -0.87 -1.35
CA GLY A 74 -15.43 -1.30 -0.12
C GLY A 74 -16.44 -2.02 0.78
N LYS A 75 -15.96 -2.88 1.56
CA LYS A 75 -16.57 -3.60 2.71
C LYS A 75 -15.52 -4.49 3.36
N ALA A 76 -14.26 -4.18 3.15
CA ALA A 76 -13.19 -4.97 3.72
C ALA A 76 -13.41 -5.14 5.23
N GLY A 77 -13.44 -6.36 5.68
CA GLY A 77 -13.61 -6.73 7.07
C GLY A 77 -15.01 -7.09 7.52
N ASN A 78 -16.05 -6.71 6.81
CA ASN A 78 -17.43 -7.05 7.22
C ASN A 78 -17.86 -8.47 6.80
N SER A 79 -17.08 -9.20 6.02
CA SER A 79 -17.47 -10.51 5.47
C SER A 79 -16.29 -11.41 5.09
N ALA A 80 -15.05 -11.01 5.28
CA ALA A 80 -13.91 -11.87 4.93
C ALA A 80 -13.83 -13.05 5.92
N PRO A 81 -13.95 -14.30 5.46
CA PRO A 81 -13.73 -15.43 6.34
C PRO A 81 -12.26 -15.46 6.77
N ALA A 82 -12.01 -15.95 7.99
CA ALA A 82 -10.65 -16.21 8.45
C ALA A 82 -9.95 -17.27 7.57
N GLY A 83 -8.62 -17.26 7.55
CA GLY A 83 -7.83 -18.25 6.82
C GLY A 83 -7.79 -18.05 5.31
N GLN A 84 -8.11 -16.85 4.81
CA GLN A 84 -8.00 -16.54 3.38
C GLN A 84 -6.54 -16.59 2.91
N VAL A 85 -6.35 -17.03 1.66
CA VAL A 85 -5.05 -16.93 0.97
C VAL A 85 -5.07 -15.70 0.06
N LEU A 86 -4.21 -14.73 0.36
CA LEU A 86 -4.03 -13.52 -0.41
C LEU A 86 -2.82 -13.67 -1.35
N ASP A 87 -3.06 -13.81 -2.64
CA ASP A 87 -1.99 -13.95 -3.63
C ASP A 87 -1.44 -12.57 -4.02
N CYS A 88 -0.28 -12.24 -3.47
CA CYS A 88 0.39 -10.96 -3.69
C CYS A 88 1.22 -10.91 -4.98
N GLY A 89 1.27 -11.97 -5.78
CA GLY A 89 2.15 -12.04 -6.94
C GLY A 89 3.61 -11.79 -6.54
N GLU A 90 4.28 -10.86 -7.21
CA GLU A 90 5.62 -10.38 -6.86
C GLU A 90 5.59 -9.00 -6.17
N SER A 91 4.41 -8.50 -5.81
CA SER A 91 4.20 -7.14 -5.30
C SER A 91 4.53 -6.99 -3.82
N GLY A 92 5.66 -6.34 -3.53
CA GLY A 92 6.05 -6.00 -2.17
C GLY A 92 5.11 -4.97 -1.52
N SER A 93 4.52 -4.07 -2.29
CA SER A 93 3.53 -3.10 -1.78
C SER A 93 2.26 -3.81 -1.33
N THR A 94 1.73 -4.70 -2.16
CA THR A 94 0.53 -5.49 -1.83
C THR A 94 0.74 -6.28 -0.55
N LEU A 95 1.83 -7.04 -0.45
CA LEU A 95 2.13 -7.84 0.74
C LEU A 95 2.25 -6.96 2.01
N ARG A 96 3.12 -5.95 1.97
CA ARG A 96 3.43 -5.15 3.16
C ARG A 96 2.28 -4.26 3.62
N PHE A 97 1.46 -3.77 2.70
CA PHE A 97 0.28 -2.98 3.09
C PHE A 97 -0.79 -3.88 3.70
N LEU A 98 -1.01 -5.07 3.14
CA LEU A 98 -2.09 -5.94 3.55
C LEU A 98 -1.81 -6.75 4.82
N ILE A 99 -0.56 -6.99 5.19
CA ILE A 99 -0.25 -7.73 6.43
C ILE A 99 -0.98 -7.12 7.65
N PRO A 100 -0.76 -5.85 8.03
CA PRO A 100 -1.46 -5.29 9.18
C PRO A 100 -2.95 -5.04 8.92
N ILE A 101 -3.35 -4.71 7.68
CA ILE A 101 -4.76 -4.53 7.32
C ILE A 101 -5.54 -5.84 7.54
N ALA A 102 -5.06 -6.95 7.00
CA ALA A 102 -5.73 -8.24 7.14
C ALA A 102 -5.77 -8.70 8.60
N LEU A 103 -4.70 -8.47 9.38
CA LEU A 103 -4.72 -8.75 10.82
C LEU A 103 -5.78 -7.93 11.57
N ALA A 104 -5.93 -6.65 11.23
CA ALA A 104 -6.97 -5.80 11.83
C ALA A 104 -8.39 -6.26 11.47
N LEU A 105 -8.57 -6.85 10.29
CA LEU A 105 -9.87 -7.25 9.75
C LEU A 105 -10.28 -8.68 10.12
N THR A 106 -9.36 -9.63 10.09
CA THR A 106 -9.67 -11.07 10.17
C THR A 106 -8.95 -11.82 11.31
N GLY A 107 -7.79 -11.33 11.72
CA GLY A 107 -6.95 -11.99 12.73
C GLY A 107 -6.26 -13.28 12.27
N ASP A 108 -6.57 -13.83 11.10
CA ASP A 108 -5.97 -15.06 10.55
C ASP A 108 -5.94 -14.97 9.01
N VAL A 109 -4.74 -14.97 8.44
CA VAL A 109 -4.53 -14.77 7.01
C VAL A 109 -3.26 -15.47 6.53
N THR A 110 -3.29 -15.99 5.31
CA THR A 110 -2.10 -16.51 4.63
C THR A 110 -1.82 -15.69 3.38
N PHE A 111 -0.59 -15.24 3.23
CA PHE A 111 -0.10 -14.53 2.05
C PHE A 111 0.68 -15.49 1.18
N ARG A 112 0.42 -15.49 -0.12
CA ARG A 112 1.26 -16.15 -1.12
C ARG A 112 2.06 -15.14 -1.90
N GLY A 113 3.35 -15.39 -2.08
CA GLY A 113 4.21 -14.59 -2.93
C GLY A 113 4.88 -15.41 -4.02
N HIS A 114 5.14 -14.79 -5.15
CA HIS A 114 5.83 -15.42 -6.27
C HIS A 114 7.24 -14.87 -6.44
N GLY A 115 8.05 -15.56 -7.25
CA GLY A 115 9.41 -15.16 -7.54
C GLY A 115 10.26 -15.03 -6.27
N ARG A 116 10.75 -13.82 -6.01
CA ARG A 116 11.59 -13.53 -4.84
C ARG A 116 10.85 -12.78 -3.72
N LEU A 117 9.52 -12.65 -3.78
CA LEU A 117 8.78 -11.82 -2.84
C LEU A 117 8.97 -12.28 -1.39
N MET A 118 8.82 -13.58 -1.11
CA MET A 118 8.94 -14.12 0.26
C MET A 118 10.38 -14.21 0.77
N GLN A 119 11.37 -14.00 -0.12
CA GLN A 119 12.79 -13.89 0.27
C GLN A 119 13.15 -12.45 0.72
N ARG A 120 12.29 -11.47 0.45
CA ARG A 120 12.52 -10.09 0.89
C ARG A 120 12.25 -9.99 2.39
N PRO A 121 13.13 -9.33 3.17
CA PRO A 121 12.96 -9.22 4.62
C PRO A 121 11.62 -8.61 5.02
N GLN A 122 10.96 -9.23 6.00
CA GLN A 122 9.77 -8.73 6.68
C GLN A 122 10.07 -8.41 8.17
N THR A 123 11.34 -8.30 8.51
CA THR A 123 11.85 -8.10 9.88
C THR A 123 11.08 -7.04 10.68
N PRO A 124 10.76 -5.83 10.14
CA PRO A 124 10.03 -4.83 10.92
C PRO A 124 8.66 -5.33 11.42
N TYR A 125 7.94 -6.14 10.63
CA TYR A 125 6.70 -6.73 11.11
C TYR A 125 6.95 -7.90 12.05
N PHE A 126 7.96 -8.72 11.82
CA PHE A 126 8.26 -9.85 12.69
C PHE A 126 8.67 -9.40 14.10
N GLU A 127 9.38 -8.28 14.23
CA GLU A 127 9.69 -7.65 15.52
C GLU A 127 8.41 -7.19 16.23
N ILE A 128 7.51 -6.50 15.53
CA ILE A 128 6.18 -6.11 16.05
C ILE A 128 5.37 -7.34 16.47
N PHE A 129 5.39 -8.42 15.68
CA PHE A 129 4.64 -9.64 15.97
C PHE A 129 5.14 -10.30 17.24
N GLN A 130 6.45 -10.38 17.45
CA GLN A 130 7.04 -10.91 18.69
C GLN A 130 6.63 -10.06 19.91
N GLU A 131 6.65 -8.74 19.79
CA GLU A 131 6.24 -7.82 20.86
C GLU A 131 4.75 -7.94 21.19
N LYS A 132 3.90 -8.08 20.16
CA LYS A 132 2.43 -8.13 20.30
C LYS A 132 1.87 -9.54 20.51
N GLY A 133 2.70 -10.58 20.51
CA GLY A 133 2.25 -11.97 20.63
C GLY A 133 1.47 -12.47 19.40
N ILE A 134 1.77 -11.95 18.21
CA ILE A 134 1.19 -12.39 16.95
C ILE A 134 2.04 -13.53 16.40
N GLU A 135 1.40 -14.65 16.12
CA GLU A 135 2.06 -15.82 15.53
C GLU A 135 2.29 -15.63 14.04
N TYR A 136 3.43 -16.04 13.55
CA TYR A 136 3.71 -16.09 12.11
C TYR A 136 4.53 -17.31 11.73
N HIS A 137 4.30 -17.80 10.53
CA HIS A 137 5.03 -18.92 9.95
C HIS A 137 5.32 -18.63 8.47
N LEU A 138 6.59 -18.63 8.11
CA LEU A 138 7.05 -18.44 6.73
C LEU A 138 7.64 -19.75 6.22
N GLU A 139 6.98 -20.36 5.24
CA GLU A 139 7.43 -21.61 4.62
C GLU A 139 7.23 -21.54 3.11
N GLY A 140 8.31 -21.69 2.36
CA GLY A 140 8.31 -21.63 0.91
C GLY A 140 7.79 -20.29 0.38
N ASP A 141 6.68 -20.32 -0.31
CA ASP A 141 6.01 -19.16 -0.89
C ASP A 141 4.86 -18.59 -0.03
N LEU A 142 4.66 -19.14 1.18
CA LEU A 142 3.56 -18.80 2.07
C LEU A 142 4.04 -18.14 3.37
N LEU A 143 3.39 -17.04 3.73
CA LEU A 143 3.48 -16.40 5.04
C LEU A 143 2.11 -16.46 5.71
N THR A 144 1.95 -17.27 6.74
CA THR A 144 0.74 -17.31 7.57
C THR A 144 0.94 -16.44 8.79
N VAL A 145 -0.05 -15.63 9.13
CA VAL A 145 -0.02 -14.72 10.29
C VAL A 145 -1.33 -14.89 11.07
N ARG A 146 -1.23 -15.06 12.41
CA ARG A 146 -2.37 -15.26 13.31
C ARG A 146 -2.24 -14.42 14.57
N GLY A 147 -3.30 -13.74 14.93
CA GLY A 147 -3.38 -12.87 16.09
C GLY A 147 -4.11 -11.59 15.78
N ALA A 148 -4.28 -10.74 16.79
CA ALA A 148 -4.95 -9.47 16.64
C ALA A 148 -3.96 -8.30 16.79
N LEU A 149 -4.06 -7.31 15.91
CA LEU A 149 -3.48 -6.01 16.20
C LEU A 149 -4.25 -5.37 17.35
N THR A 150 -3.54 -4.88 18.35
CA THR A 150 -4.10 -4.17 19.49
C THR A 150 -3.67 -2.71 19.49
N PRO A 151 -4.53 -1.79 19.98
CA PRO A 151 -4.12 -0.39 20.17
C PRO A 151 -2.84 -0.25 20.99
N GLY A 152 -2.13 0.84 20.84
CA GLY A 152 -0.90 1.15 21.59
C GLY A 152 0.29 1.49 20.70
N GLN A 153 1.49 1.41 21.27
CA GLN A 153 2.72 1.81 20.58
C GLN A 153 3.21 0.73 19.61
N TYR A 154 3.68 1.20 18.46
CA TYR A 154 4.35 0.44 17.40
C TYR A 154 5.68 1.10 17.08
N SER A 155 6.77 0.50 17.52
CA SER A 155 8.13 1.01 17.30
C SER A 155 8.75 0.31 16.10
N LEU A 156 9.26 1.08 15.14
CA LEU A 156 9.92 0.53 13.97
C LEU A 156 10.98 1.48 13.40
N ARG A 157 11.90 0.91 12.63
CA ARG A 157 12.93 1.68 11.94
C ARG A 157 12.33 2.45 10.77
N GLY A 158 12.71 3.74 10.63
CA GLY A 158 12.32 4.62 9.53
C GLY A 158 13.19 4.45 8.26
N ASP A 159 14.36 3.81 8.39
CA ASP A 159 15.38 3.69 7.34
C ASP A 159 15.36 2.35 6.57
N VAL A 160 14.34 1.51 6.78
CA VAL A 160 14.23 0.22 6.07
C VAL A 160 13.31 0.33 4.85
N SER A 161 12.06 0.68 5.04
CA SER A 161 11.09 0.90 3.95
C SER A 161 9.83 1.58 4.47
N SER A 162 9.39 2.62 3.78
CA SER A 162 8.10 3.29 4.04
C SER A 162 6.88 2.38 3.90
N GLN A 163 7.00 1.22 3.25
CA GLN A 163 5.88 0.29 3.06
C GLN A 163 5.38 -0.31 4.37
N PHE A 164 6.27 -0.55 5.36
CA PHE A 164 5.89 -1.04 6.68
C PHE A 164 5.07 0.01 7.45
N ILE A 165 5.51 1.26 7.39
CA ILE A 165 4.78 2.39 7.98
C ILE A 165 3.42 2.55 7.30
N THR A 166 3.38 2.50 5.97
CA THR A 166 2.14 2.61 5.18
C THR A 166 1.09 1.57 5.61
N GLY A 167 1.48 0.31 5.74
CA GLY A 167 0.55 -0.75 6.15
C GLY A 167 -0.06 -0.49 7.52
N LEU A 168 0.75 -0.08 8.50
CA LEU A 168 0.26 0.29 9.84
C LEU A 168 -0.66 1.52 9.80
N LEU A 169 -0.31 2.56 9.04
CA LEU A 169 -1.14 3.76 8.91
C LEU A 169 -2.54 3.44 8.34
N TYR A 170 -2.68 2.42 7.51
CA TYR A 170 -3.99 1.95 7.03
C TYR A 170 -4.73 1.08 8.04
N ALA A 171 -4.02 0.29 8.84
CA ALA A 171 -4.65 -0.67 9.74
C ALA A 171 -5.07 -0.07 11.08
N LEU A 172 -4.21 0.77 11.68
CA LEU A 172 -4.38 1.27 13.04
C LEU A 172 -5.63 2.14 13.25
N PRO A 173 -6.09 2.95 12.28
CA PRO A 173 -7.35 3.69 12.42
C PRO A 173 -8.58 2.81 12.64
N LEU A 174 -8.55 1.55 12.22
CA LEU A 174 -9.65 0.58 12.36
C LEU A 174 -9.76 -0.01 13.77
N LEU A 175 -8.73 0.13 14.60
CA LEU A 175 -8.69 -0.50 15.93
C LEU A 175 -9.57 0.25 16.93
N HIS A 176 -10.03 -0.48 17.97
CA HIS A 176 -10.85 0.07 19.06
C HIS A 176 -10.02 0.78 20.13
N GLY A 177 -9.23 1.77 19.73
CA GLY A 177 -8.38 2.57 20.59
C GLY A 177 -7.24 3.21 19.83
N ASP A 178 -6.60 4.21 20.43
CA ASP A 178 -5.56 5.00 19.82
C ASP A 178 -4.24 4.23 19.75
N SER A 179 -3.44 4.57 18.76
CA SER A 179 -2.12 3.97 18.56
C SER A 179 -1.08 5.03 18.20
N ASP A 180 0.18 4.72 18.46
CA ASP A 180 1.31 5.56 18.10
C ASP A 180 2.32 4.76 17.27
N ILE A 181 2.75 5.31 16.15
CA ILE A 181 3.91 4.83 15.41
C ILE A 181 5.10 5.68 15.84
N VAL A 182 6.13 5.03 16.40
CA VAL A 182 7.36 5.68 16.85
C VAL A 182 8.53 5.19 16.02
N LEU A 183 9.21 6.12 15.34
CA LEU A 183 10.40 5.81 14.55
C LEU A 183 11.65 5.77 15.44
N THR A 184 12.40 4.68 15.34
CA THR A 184 13.64 4.49 16.11
C THR A 184 14.88 4.97 15.35
N THR A 185 14.75 5.29 14.07
CA THR A 185 15.79 5.86 13.20
C THR A 185 15.19 6.99 12.36
N GLN A 186 16.03 7.77 11.69
CA GLN A 186 15.57 8.79 10.74
C GLN A 186 14.71 8.18 9.64
N LEU A 187 13.65 8.89 9.26
CA LEU A 187 12.76 8.48 8.19
C LEU A 187 13.45 8.65 6.82
N GLU A 188 13.64 7.55 6.12
CA GLU A 188 13.94 7.55 4.70
C GLU A 188 12.64 7.43 3.88
N SER A 189 12.68 7.90 2.65
CA SER A 189 11.49 7.83 1.76
C SER A 189 10.26 8.55 2.32
N GLU A 190 10.44 9.70 2.98
CA GLU A 190 9.38 10.53 3.56
C GLU A 190 8.27 10.86 2.56
N SER A 191 8.61 11.12 1.29
CA SER A 191 7.66 11.41 0.23
C SER A 191 6.60 10.31 0.05
N TYR A 192 6.98 9.04 0.22
CA TYR A 192 6.02 7.92 0.13
C TYR A 192 5.11 7.82 1.36
N VAL A 193 5.59 8.24 2.53
CA VAL A 193 4.73 8.33 3.73
C VAL A 193 3.75 9.48 3.58
N ASN A 194 4.21 10.64 3.10
CA ASN A 194 3.35 11.79 2.82
C ASN A 194 2.26 11.43 1.79
N LEU A 195 2.61 10.69 0.73
CA LEU A 195 1.64 10.15 -0.23
C LEU A 195 0.59 9.24 0.44
N THR A 196 0.98 8.50 1.49
CA THR A 196 0.05 7.69 2.28
C THR A 196 -0.87 8.57 3.13
N LEU A 197 -0.32 9.55 3.83
CA LEU A 197 -1.10 10.48 4.67
C LEU A 197 -2.11 11.29 3.84
N ASP A 198 -1.72 11.70 2.63
CA ASP A 198 -2.61 12.40 1.72
C ASP A 198 -3.74 11.49 1.21
N ALA A 199 -3.45 10.25 0.87
CA ALA A 199 -4.47 9.27 0.50
C ALA A 199 -5.43 9.01 1.66
N LEU A 200 -4.94 8.76 2.87
CA LEU A 200 -5.75 8.53 4.06
C LEU A 200 -6.70 9.70 4.35
N ARG A 201 -6.19 10.93 4.24
CA ARG A 201 -7.01 12.15 4.42
C ARG A 201 -8.14 12.22 3.39
N GLN A 202 -7.91 11.82 2.15
CA GLN A 202 -8.94 11.78 1.10
C GLN A 202 -10.05 10.76 1.42
N PHE A 203 -9.76 9.72 2.19
CA PHE A 203 -10.75 8.76 2.69
C PHE A 203 -11.29 9.09 4.10
N GLY A 204 -11.09 10.32 4.58
CA GLY A 204 -11.65 10.81 5.85
C GLY A 204 -10.86 10.39 7.10
N ILE A 205 -9.68 9.81 6.96
CA ILE A 205 -8.85 9.36 8.08
C ILE A 205 -7.97 10.49 8.59
N THR A 206 -7.97 10.67 9.90
CA THR A 206 -7.14 11.65 10.60
C THR A 206 -5.94 10.98 11.23
N ILE A 207 -4.75 11.46 10.88
CA ILE A 207 -3.46 11.07 11.46
C ILE A 207 -2.76 12.34 11.93
N VAL A 208 -2.22 12.34 13.14
CA VAL A 208 -1.53 13.50 13.72
C VAL A 208 -0.03 13.25 13.71
N SER A 209 0.72 14.08 13.01
CA SER A 209 2.19 13.99 13.02
C SER A 209 2.74 14.43 14.38
N THR A 210 3.74 13.69 14.87
CA THR A 210 4.48 13.98 16.10
C THR A 210 5.96 14.22 15.79
N THR A 211 6.76 14.51 16.77
CA THR A 211 8.22 14.69 16.59
C THR A 211 8.96 13.41 16.22
N GLN A 212 8.40 12.24 16.51
CA GLN A 212 9.06 10.95 16.30
C GLN A 212 8.21 9.97 15.48
N GLY A 213 7.14 10.43 14.83
CA GLY A 213 6.26 9.57 14.05
C GLY A 213 4.83 10.10 13.98
N TRP A 214 3.84 9.27 14.34
CA TRP A 214 2.43 9.62 14.17
C TRP A 214 1.58 9.09 15.32
N HIS A 215 0.62 9.91 15.75
CA HIS A 215 -0.48 9.51 16.61
C HIS A 215 -1.69 9.21 15.74
N ILE A 216 -2.31 8.05 15.93
CA ILE A 216 -3.41 7.52 15.14
C ILE A 216 -4.62 7.31 16.06
N PRO A 217 -5.61 8.22 16.06
CA PRO A 217 -6.87 7.95 16.72
C PRO A 217 -7.53 6.68 16.17
N GLY A 218 -8.02 5.84 17.04
CA GLY A 218 -8.75 4.62 16.67
C GLY A 218 -10.22 4.88 16.36
N ASN A 219 -10.97 3.81 16.11
CA ASN A 219 -12.42 3.84 15.82
C ASN A 219 -12.80 4.75 14.63
N GLN A 220 -11.90 4.90 13.66
CA GLN A 220 -12.15 5.67 12.45
C GLN A 220 -12.78 4.80 11.36
N ALA A 221 -13.58 5.42 10.51
CA ALA A 221 -14.20 4.77 9.36
C ALA A 221 -13.73 5.46 8.07
N TYR A 222 -13.37 4.65 7.09
CA TYR A 222 -13.04 5.13 5.75
C TYR A 222 -14.32 5.47 5.00
N THR A 223 -14.31 6.58 4.28
CA THR A 223 -15.43 7.05 3.45
C THR A 223 -15.04 6.97 1.98
N GLY A 224 -15.92 6.43 1.13
CA GLY A 224 -15.69 6.33 -0.31
C GLY A 224 -15.67 7.69 -1.00
N HIS A 225 -14.74 7.87 -1.93
CA HIS A 225 -14.60 9.09 -2.74
C HIS A 225 -14.17 8.78 -4.16
N ASP A 226 -14.61 9.60 -5.10
CA ASP A 226 -14.15 9.59 -6.49
C ASP A 226 -12.84 10.36 -6.61
N LEU A 227 -11.78 9.68 -7.05
CA LEU A 227 -10.42 10.20 -7.07
C LEU A 227 -9.74 9.90 -8.42
N ALA A 228 -8.69 10.65 -8.72
CA ALA A 228 -7.83 10.38 -9.86
C ALA A 228 -6.39 10.14 -9.39
N VAL A 229 -5.74 9.14 -10.01
CA VAL A 229 -4.32 8.87 -9.79
C VAL A 229 -3.49 9.91 -10.55
N GLU A 230 -2.54 10.52 -9.86
CA GLU A 230 -1.62 11.49 -10.44
C GLU A 230 -0.57 10.83 -11.35
N ALA A 231 0.08 11.63 -12.16
CA ALA A 231 1.23 11.19 -12.96
C ALA A 231 2.41 10.76 -12.06
N ASP A 232 3.16 9.77 -12.52
CA ASP A 232 4.30 9.23 -11.77
C ASP A 232 5.53 10.12 -11.90
N TYR A 233 5.84 10.89 -10.86
CA TYR A 233 7.02 11.75 -10.82
C TYR A 233 8.33 10.97 -10.96
N SER A 234 8.41 9.73 -10.46
CA SER A 234 9.60 8.90 -10.59
C SER A 234 9.86 8.52 -12.05
N GLN A 235 8.80 8.20 -12.80
CA GLN A 235 8.88 7.94 -14.24
C GLN A 235 9.17 9.23 -15.04
N SER A 236 8.62 10.35 -14.60
CA SER A 236 8.90 11.66 -15.19
C SER A 236 10.37 12.06 -15.10
N GLY A 237 11.09 11.57 -14.11
CA GLY A 237 12.51 11.85 -13.86
C GLY A 237 13.42 11.57 -15.07
N PHE A 238 13.11 10.55 -15.87
CA PHE A 238 13.86 10.26 -17.09
C PHE A 238 13.75 11.38 -18.13
N PHE A 239 12.57 11.99 -18.23
CA PHE A 239 12.32 13.10 -19.18
C PHE A 239 12.91 14.40 -18.66
N TYR A 240 12.86 14.67 -17.36
CA TYR A 240 13.57 15.81 -16.76
C TYR A 240 15.08 15.67 -16.93
N ALA A 241 15.64 14.47 -16.80
CA ALA A 241 17.05 14.23 -17.08
C ALA A 241 17.39 14.49 -18.57
N ALA A 242 16.56 14.01 -19.49
CA ALA A 242 16.72 14.28 -20.93
C ALA A 242 16.67 15.77 -21.22
N GLN A 243 15.73 16.52 -20.63
CA GLN A 243 15.65 17.97 -20.77
C GLN A 243 16.90 18.66 -20.20
N GLY A 244 17.40 18.22 -19.05
CA GLY A 244 18.62 18.77 -18.42
C GLY A 244 19.89 18.62 -19.25
N ILE A 245 19.95 17.65 -20.17
CA ILE A 245 21.06 17.45 -21.13
C ILE A 245 20.75 18.00 -22.53
N GLY A 246 19.76 18.88 -22.65
CA GLY A 246 19.48 19.67 -23.86
C GLY A 246 18.51 19.03 -24.86
N ASN A 247 17.69 18.06 -24.43
CA ASN A 247 16.62 17.53 -25.27
C ASN A 247 15.29 18.26 -24.97
N PRO A 248 14.62 18.85 -25.97
CA PRO A 248 13.34 19.55 -25.77
C PRO A 248 12.18 18.52 -25.68
N VAL A 249 11.96 17.98 -24.53
CA VAL A 249 10.88 17.02 -24.19
C VAL A 249 9.99 17.56 -23.08
#